data_b78263cc5768152025ae91fd25cf8fb5
#
_entry.id   b78263cc5768152025ae91fd25cf8fb5
#
_cell.length_a   1.000
_cell.length_b   1.000
_cell.length_c   1.000
_cell.angle_alpha   90.00
_cell.angle_beta   90.00
_cell.angle_gamma   90.00
#
_symmetry.space_group_name_H-M   'P 1'
#
loop_
_entity.id
_entity.type
_entity.pdbx_description
1 polymer ?
#
loop_
_entity_poly.entity_id
_entity_poly.type
_entity_poly.pdbx_seq_one_letter_code
_entity_poly.pdbx_strand_id
1 'polypeptide(L)'
;YTQSLFDDKLSVRLGRLTINSVYGEEFADSQYFKAFTSVAFDLVSLGIFLNAPGAFGYPLTTWGARVKFEPVESFYAMAGCYNGDPGVKDGDHYGVDFAMRGPPFVIGEVGYRRNYGKDAAGLPGNVKLGAYFNGGSAAVFDSGLAGQPRETAGGRYGFYIVGDQAIVRWGEAAEKRHLGAFAAFVCAPDQRVNQVPYFFDAGLVAYGFLPSRPHDFAGFGVAYGSYSGDLRREEEFQALTNPATGVQRWEMTLEWTYGCTVRPGLLVQPSLQYIVNPGGNKTGSNALAIGVNVVVNF
;
A
#
# COMPACT_ATOMS: atom_id res chain seq x y z
N TYR A 1 8.76 -10.42 -18.04
CA TYR A 1 8.78 -9.86 -19.39
C TYR A 1 7.97 -8.58 -19.44
N THR A 2 8.55 -7.52 -20.02
CA THR A 2 7.85 -6.24 -20.25
C THR A 2 8.00 -5.87 -21.72
N GLN A 3 6.90 -5.48 -22.35
CA GLN A 3 6.85 -5.01 -23.73
C GLN A 3 6.13 -3.66 -23.77
N SER A 4 6.80 -2.68 -24.37
CA SER A 4 6.19 -1.39 -24.74
C SER A 4 5.84 -1.41 -26.23
N LEU A 5 4.71 -0.80 -26.56
CA LEU A 5 4.12 -0.73 -27.90
C LEU A 5 3.58 0.69 -28.14
N PHE A 6 3.47 1.08 -29.41
CA PHE A 6 2.88 2.36 -29.84
C PHE A 6 3.54 3.59 -29.20
N ASP A 7 4.86 3.70 -29.32
CA ASP A 7 5.66 4.79 -28.74
C ASP A 7 5.44 4.89 -27.20
N ASP A 8 5.55 3.75 -26.50
CA ASP A 8 5.35 3.58 -25.07
C ASP A 8 3.95 3.87 -24.52
N LYS A 9 2.96 4.11 -25.41
CA LYS A 9 1.57 4.33 -24.98
C LYS A 9 0.88 3.10 -24.44
N LEU A 10 1.34 1.90 -24.79
CA LEU A 10 0.82 0.64 -24.26
C LEU A 10 1.99 -0.19 -23.70
N SER A 11 1.89 -0.57 -22.45
CA SER A 11 2.85 -1.45 -21.80
C SER A 11 2.17 -2.70 -21.28
N VAL A 12 2.71 -3.86 -21.64
CA VAL A 12 2.27 -5.17 -21.15
C VAL A 12 3.40 -5.78 -20.32
N ARG A 13 3.06 -6.26 -19.15
CA ARG A 13 4.01 -6.94 -18.23
C ARG A 13 3.46 -8.32 -17.89
N LEU A 14 4.29 -9.35 -18.02
CA LEU A 14 3.93 -10.75 -17.77
C LEU A 14 5.02 -11.40 -16.91
N GLY A 15 4.64 -12.22 -15.95
CA GLY A 15 5.59 -12.96 -15.13
C GLY A 15 5.22 -13.05 -13.67
N ARG A 16 6.23 -13.26 -12.82
CA ARG A 16 6.05 -13.14 -11.37
C ARG A 16 6.17 -11.67 -10.99
N LEU A 17 5.06 -11.10 -10.61
CA LEU A 17 4.89 -9.67 -10.37
C LEU A 17 4.42 -9.42 -8.94
N THR A 18 4.67 -8.21 -8.45
CA THR A 18 4.02 -7.63 -7.28
C THR A 18 2.96 -6.64 -7.72
N ILE A 19 1.98 -6.37 -6.89
CA ILE A 19 0.95 -5.35 -7.15
C ILE A 19 1.52 -3.96 -6.84
N ASN A 20 2.27 -3.83 -5.74
CA ASN A 20 3.08 -2.65 -5.44
C ASN A 20 4.50 -2.83 -5.97
N SER A 21 5.20 -1.75 -6.20
CA SER A 21 6.59 -1.78 -6.64
C SER A 21 7.49 -0.95 -5.73
N VAL A 22 8.62 -1.54 -5.36
CA VAL A 22 9.73 -0.79 -4.74
C VAL A 22 10.35 0.19 -5.73
N TYR A 23 10.17 -0.05 -7.03
CA TYR A 23 10.85 0.68 -8.12
C TYR A 23 9.94 1.60 -8.95
N GLY A 24 8.71 1.84 -8.54
CA GLY A 24 7.81 2.85 -9.16
C GLY A 24 6.60 2.26 -9.89
N GLU A 25 5.67 3.09 -10.23
CA GLU A 25 4.53 2.99 -11.17
C GLU A 25 3.72 1.68 -11.19
N GLU A 26 3.43 1.10 -10.04
CA GLU A 26 2.44 0.05 -9.89
C GLU A 26 1.15 0.58 -9.23
N PHE A 27 0.20 -0.30 -8.92
CA PHE A 27 -1.10 0.09 -8.38
C PHE A 27 -1.00 0.72 -6.99
N ALA A 28 -1.88 1.66 -6.72
CA ALA A 28 -2.09 2.27 -5.40
C ALA A 28 -0.82 2.92 -4.79
N ASP A 29 0.11 3.38 -5.61
CA ASP A 29 1.37 3.99 -5.19
C ASP A 29 1.29 5.53 -5.14
N SER A 30 2.09 6.17 -4.29
CA SER A 30 2.36 7.59 -4.26
C SER A 30 3.86 7.86 -4.30
N GLN A 31 4.25 8.92 -4.99
CA GLN A 31 5.66 9.36 -5.02
C GLN A 31 6.23 9.66 -3.63
N TYR A 32 5.38 9.90 -2.62
CA TYR A 32 5.78 10.26 -1.26
C TYR A 32 5.80 9.08 -0.28
N PHE A 33 5.18 7.95 -0.58
CA PHE A 33 5.15 6.79 0.31
C PHE A 33 6.56 6.29 0.67
N LYS A 34 7.49 6.34 -0.29
CA LYS A 34 8.88 5.90 -0.10
C LYS A 34 9.69 6.76 0.86
N ALA A 35 9.18 7.91 1.27
CA ALA A 35 9.80 8.72 2.31
C ALA A 35 9.60 8.13 3.71
N PHE A 36 8.72 7.14 3.88
CA PHE A 36 8.43 6.53 5.17
C PHE A 36 9.04 5.13 5.26
N THR A 37 9.31 4.70 6.49
CA THR A 37 9.89 3.37 6.78
C THR A 37 8.85 2.38 7.24
N SER A 38 7.72 2.85 7.77
CA SER A 38 6.60 2.00 8.17
C SER A 38 5.82 1.51 6.96
N VAL A 39 5.52 0.21 6.93
CA VAL A 39 4.62 -0.40 5.94
C VAL A 39 3.19 0.16 5.99
N ALA A 40 2.85 0.92 7.03
CA ALA A 40 1.57 1.61 7.14
C ALA A 40 1.37 2.68 6.06
N PHE A 41 2.46 3.19 5.45
CA PHE A 41 2.44 4.13 4.33
C PHE A 41 2.58 3.44 2.97
N ASP A 42 2.35 2.15 2.91
CA ASP A 42 2.15 1.40 1.67
C ASP A 42 0.69 0.92 1.65
N LEU A 43 -0.14 1.62 0.91
CA LEU A 43 -1.58 1.38 0.84
C LEU A 43 -1.93 -0.07 0.50
N VAL A 44 -1.10 -0.70 -0.35
CA VAL A 44 -1.27 -2.10 -0.74
C VAL A 44 -1.04 -3.03 0.44
N SER A 45 -0.05 -2.75 1.29
CA SER A 45 0.35 -3.65 2.38
C SER A 45 -0.69 -3.78 3.49
N LEU A 46 -1.35 -2.72 3.88
CA LEU A 46 -2.35 -2.75 4.95
C LEU A 46 -3.79 -2.60 4.42
N GLY A 47 -4.03 -1.69 3.48
CA GLY A 47 -5.37 -1.41 2.99
C GLY A 47 -5.94 -2.51 2.09
N ILE A 48 -5.09 -3.17 1.28
CA ILE A 48 -5.52 -4.18 0.31
C ILE A 48 -5.22 -5.60 0.80
N PHE A 49 -4.00 -5.90 1.25
CA PHE A 49 -3.61 -7.28 1.59
C PHE A 49 -4.37 -7.88 2.76
N LEU A 50 -4.70 -7.11 3.77
CA LEU A 50 -5.47 -7.60 4.91
C LEU A 50 -6.90 -8.00 4.49
N ASN A 51 -7.42 -7.38 3.44
CA ASN A 51 -8.75 -7.67 2.92
C ASN A 51 -8.74 -8.71 1.79
N ALA A 52 -7.65 -8.82 1.05
CA ALA A 52 -7.52 -9.70 -0.11
C ALA A 52 -6.27 -10.58 0.00
N PRO A 53 -6.25 -11.60 0.88
CA PRO A 53 -5.15 -12.54 0.95
C PRO A 53 -4.96 -13.22 -0.42
N GLY A 54 -3.72 -13.20 -0.92
CA GLY A 54 -3.41 -13.56 -2.30
C GLY A 54 -3.19 -12.36 -3.23
N ALA A 55 -3.46 -11.13 -2.77
CA ALA A 55 -2.83 -9.95 -3.33
C ALA A 55 -1.38 -9.90 -2.85
N PHE A 56 -0.41 -9.85 -3.74
CA PHE A 56 1.00 -9.95 -3.38
C PHE A 56 1.74 -8.63 -3.58
N GLY A 57 2.33 -8.14 -2.49
CA GLY A 57 3.25 -7.01 -2.48
C GLY A 57 4.67 -7.44 -2.15
N TYR A 58 5.62 -6.60 -2.54
CA TYR A 58 7.04 -6.84 -2.25
C TYR A 58 7.25 -7.17 -0.75
N PRO A 59 8.06 -8.20 -0.44
CA PRO A 59 8.90 -9.02 -1.32
C PRO A 59 8.21 -10.24 -1.95
N LEU A 60 6.93 -10.44 -1.74
CA LEU A 60 6.18 -11.57 -2.28
C LEU A 60 5.72 -11.29 -3.71
N THR A 61 5.88 -12.28 -4.58
CA THR A 61 5.50 -12.19 -6.00
C THR A 61 4.57 -13.33 -6.37
N THR A 62 3.69 -13.08 -7.34
CA THR A 62 2.81 -14.11 -7.92
C THR A 62 2.80 -14.02 -9.45
N TRP A 63 2.38 -15.09 -10.12
CA TRP A 63 2.17 -15.09 -11.55
C TRP A 63 1.00 -14.18 -11.93
N GLY A 64 1.22 -13.34 -12.93
CA GLY A 64 0.20 -12.40 -13.38
C GLY A 64 0.57 -11.66 -14.64
N ALA A 65 -0.37 -10.84 -15.05
CA ALA A 65 -0.26 -9.93 -16.19
C ALA A 65 -0.77 -8.55 -15.80
N ARG A 66 -0.11 -7.51 -16.31
CA ARG A 66 -0.55 -6.12 -16.17
C ARG A 66 -0.49 -5.45 -17.53
N VAL A 67 -1.54 -4.70 -17.86
CA VAL A 67 -1.60 -3.83 -19.03
C VAL A 67 -1.74 -2.39 -18.54
N LYS A 68 -0.97 -1.48 -19.11
CA LYS A 68 -1.05 -0.03 -18.86
C LYS A 68 -1.15 0.69 -20.18
N PHE A 69 -2.12 1.59 -20.29
CA PHE A 69 -2.38 2.44 -21.45
C PHE A 69 -2.24 3.91 -21.05
N GLU A 70 -1.35 4.62 -21.73
CA GLU A 70 -1.02 6.03 -21.51
C GLU A 70 -1.22 6.81 -22.82
N PRO A 71 -2.47 7.18 -23.18
CA PRO A 71 -2.74 7.88 -24.43
C PRO A 71 -2.08 9.26 -24.49
N VAL A 72 -1.93 9.91 -23.34
CA VAL A 72 -1.28 11.20 -23.15
C VAL A 72 -0.52 11.20 -21.83
N GLU A 73 0.49 12.06 -21.66
CA GLU A 73 1.34 12.12 -20.45
C GLU A 73 0.54 12.38 -19.17
N SER A 74 -0.58 13.06 -19.23
CA SER A 74 -1.39 13.42 -18.07
C SER A 74 -2.40 12.35 -17.65
N PHE A 75 -2.62 11.30 -18.43
CA PHE A 75 -3.65 10.29 -18.14
C PHE A 75 -3.16 8.88 -18.45
N TYR A 76 -3.48 7.94 -17.56
CA TYR A 76 -3.30 6.52 -17.80
C TYR A 76 -4.47 5.69 -17.25
N ALA A 77 -4.62 4.50 -17.81
CA ALA A 77 -5.45 3.43 -17.30
C ALA A 77 -4.61 2.16 -17.18
N MET A 78 -4.80 1.41 -16.10
CA MET A 78 -4.03 0.22 -15.82
C MET A 78 -4.93 -0.90 -15.30
N ALA A 79 -4.71 -2.13 -15.74
CA ALA A 79 -5.40 -3.31 -15.24
C ALA A 79 -4.42 -4.47 -15.06
N GLY A 80 -4.61 -5.24 -14.01
CA GLY A 80 -3.82 -6.42 -13.70
C GLY A 80 -4.69 -7.61 -13.29
N CYS A 81 -4.25 -8.80 -13.68
CA CYS A 81 -4.83 -10.06 -13.24
C CYS A 81 -3.71 -10.96 -12.73
N TYR A 82 -3.87 -11.47 -11.52
CA TYR A 82 -2.84 -12.21 -10.79
C TYR A 82 -3.41 -13.50 -10.24
N ASN A 83 -2.54 -14.49 -10.06
CA ASN A 83 -2.89 -15.69 -9.31
C ASN A 83 -3.01 -15.34 -7.83
N GLY A 84 -4.21 -15.42 -7.27
CA GLY A 84 -4.50 -15.11 -5.87
C GLY A 84 -4.31 -16.31 -4.93
N ASP A 85 -3.44 -17.25 -5.27
CA ASP A 85 -3.13 -18.42 -4.42
C ASP A 85 -2.22 -18.00 -3.25
N PRO A 86 -2.72 -18.04 -1.99
CA PRO A 86 -1.88 -17.77 -0.83
C PRO A 86 -0.81 -18.83 -0.57
N GLY A 87 -0.95 -20.04 -1.18
CA GLY A 87 -0.02 -21.17 -1.05
C GLY A 87 1.31 -21.02 -1.80
N VAL A 88 1.52 -19.94 -2.56
CA VAL A 88 2.82 -19.60 -3.18
C VAL A 88 3.97 -19.51 -2.16
N LYS A 89 3.63 -19.48 -0.87
CA LYS A 89 4.60 -19.49 0.24
C LYS A 89 5.14 -20.88 0.60
N ASP A 90 4.53 -21.94 0.08
CA ASP A 90 4.96 -23.31 0.39
C ASP A 90 6.30 -23.56 -0.30
N GLY A 91 7.35 -23.78 0.52
CA GLY A 91 8.74 -23.82 0.13
C GLY A 91 9.19 -24.99 -0.76
N ASP A 92 8.26 -25.84 -1.19
CA ASP A 92 8.57 -27.09 -1.87
C ASP A 92 8.88 -26.96 -3.38
N HIS A 93 8.89 -25.74 -3.90
CA HIS A 93 9.00 -25.50 -5.35
C HIS A 93 10.28 -24.80 -5.80
N TYR A 94 11.31 -24.73 -4.96
CA TYR A 94 12.60 -24.07 -5.30
C TYR A 94 12.46 -22.67 -5.92
N GLY A 95 11.39 -21.96 -5.54
CA GLY A 95 11.09 -20.62 -6.09
C GLY A 95 10.48 -20.61 -7.50
N VAL A 96 10.22 -21.77 -8.11
CA VAL A 96 9.71 -21.90 -9.49
C VAL A 96 8.41 -22.71 -9.47
N ASP A 97 7.35 -22.17 -8.91
CA ASP A 97 6.01 -22.74 -9.07
C ASP A 97 5.28 -22.05 -10.22
N PHE A 98 4.89 -22.80 -11.24
CA PHE A 98 4.05 -22.35 -12.36
C PHE A 98 2.57 -22.64 -12.12
N ALA A 99 2.20 -23.23 -11.00
CA ALA A 99 0.82 -23.58 -10.70
C ALA A 99 -0.02 -22.32 -10.44
N MET A 100 -1.07 -22.15 -11.21
CA MET A 100 -2.11 -21.13 -11.01
C MET A 100 -3.32 -21.80 -10.36
N ARG A 101 -3.23 -22.07 -9.06
CA ARG A 101 -4.25 -22.85 -8.32
C ARG A 101 -5.25 -21.98 -7.58
N GLY A 102 -4.92 -20.70 -7.40
CA GLY A 102 -5.75 -19.78 -6.66
C GLY A 102 -6.83 -19.11 -7.49
N PRO A 103 -7.79 -18.50 -6.82
CA PRO A 103 -8.76 -17.64 -7.47
C PRO A 103 -8.06 -16.43 -8.11
N PRO A 104 -8.64 -15.81 -9.16
CA PRO A 104 -8.04 -14.62 -9.73
C PRO A 104 -8.12 -13.45 -8.74
N PHE A 105 -7.01 -12.72 -8.61
CA PHE A 105 -6.99 -11.38 -8.08
C PHE A 105 -6.92 -10.39 -9.25
N VAL A 106 -7.90 -9.50 -9.35
CA VAL A 106 -7.98 -8.50 -10.42
C VAL A 106 -7.94 -7.11 -9.79
N ILE A 107 -7.20 -6.20 -10.39
CA ILE A 107 -7.10 -4.81 -9.95
C ILE A 107 -7.09 -3.89 -11.17
N GLY A 108 -7.77 -2.75 -11.07
CA GLY A 108 -7.78 -1.71 -12.07
C GLY A 108 -7.56 -0.33 -11.47
N GLU A 109 -6.92 0.55 -12.22
CA GLU A 109 -6.61 1.91 -11.79
C GLU A 109 -6.65 2.86 -12.98
N VAL A 110 -7.20 4.05 -12.76
CA VAL A 110 -7.05 5.20 -13.65
C VAL A 110 -6.36 6.32 -12.90
N GLY A 111 -5.44 7.02 -13.56
CA GLY A 111 -4.67 8.09 -12.94
C GLY A 111 -4.61 9.33 -13.81
N TYR A 112 -4.71 10.48 -13.15
CA TYR A 112 -4.47 11.79 -13.73
C TYR A 112 -3.22 12.41 -13.11
N ARG A 113 -2.29 12.86 -13.97
CA ARG A 113 -1.02 13.49 -13.59
C ARG A 113 -1.05 14.96 -14.01
N ARG A 114 -0.92 15.82 -13.05
CA ARG A 114 -0.82 17.26 -13.30
C ARG A 114 0.64 17.68 -13.38
N ASN A 115 0.97 18.55 -14.33
CA ASN A 115 2.34 19.07 -14.52
C ASN A 115 3.38 17.94 -14.59
N TYR A 116 3.07 16.93 -15.39
CA TYR A 116 3.93 15.78 -15.67
C TYR A 116 4.54 15.93 -17.07
N GLY A 117 5.77 15.43 -17.25
CA GLY A 117 6.51 15.54 -18.51
C GLY A 117 7.72 16.46 -18.44
N LYS A 118 8.55 16.39 -19.48
CA LYS A 118 9.86 17.07 -19.51
C LYS A 118 9.77 18.59 -19.48
N ASP A 119 8.70 19.15 -20.04
CA ASP A 119 8.50 20.60 -20.18
C ASP A 119 7.55 21.18 -19.13
N ALA A 120 7.14 20.38 -18.14
CA ALA A 120 6.22 20.80 -17.12
C ALA A 120 6.91 21.73 -16.10
N ALA A 121 6.58 23.02 -16.15
CA ALA A 121 7.12 24.04 -15.25
C ALA A 121 6.39 24.12 -13.89
N GLY A 122 5.20 23.53 -13.80
CA GLY A 122 4.35 23.59 -12.61
C GLY A 122 4.76 22.59 -11.51
N LEU A 123 4.05 22.66 -10.39
CA LEU A 123 4.20 21.70 -9.31
C LEU A 123 3.49 20.39 -9.67
N PRO A 124 4.19 19.23 -9.66
CA PRO A 124 3.61 17.96 -10.03
C PRO A 124 2.59 17.48 -8.99
N GLY A 125 1.59 16.77 -9.46
CA GLY A 125 0.61 16.12 -8.61
C GLY A 125 -0.08 14.97 -9.34
N ASN A 126 -0.61 14.01 -8.59
CA ASN A 126 -1.31 12.85 -9.11
C ASN A 126 -2.62 12.63 -8.37
N VAL A 127 -3.63 12.14 -9.07
CA VAL A 127 -4.84 11.57 -8.48
C VAL A 127 -5.10 10.24 -9.17
N LYS A 128 -5.30 9.20 -8.37
CA LYS A 128 -5.53 7.82 -8.83
C LYS A 128 -6.81 7.30 -8.21
N LEU A 129 -7.60 6.59 -8.99
CA LEU A 129 -8.80 5.88 -8.55
C LEU A 129 -8.66 4.42 -8.98
N GLY A 130 -8.86 3.51 -8.07
CA GLY A 130 -8.77 2.10 -8.38
C GLY A 130 -9.78 1.24 -7.63
N ALA A 131 -9.91 0.01 -8.12
CA ALA A 131 -10.72 -1.02 -7.52
C ALA A 131 -10.03 -2.37 -7.66
N TYR A 132 -10.30 -3.27 -6.71
CA TYR A 132 -9.80 -4.64 -6.76
C TYR A 132 -10.90 -5.64 -6.43
N PHE A 133 -10.70 -6.86 -6.92
CA PHE A 133 -11.53 -8.02 -6.64
C PHE A 133 -10.65 -9.27 -6.45
N ASN A 134 -10.89 -10.01 -5.37
CA ASN A 134 -10.32 -11.32 -5.13
C ASN A 134 -11.43 -12.37 -5.19
N GLY A 135 -11.34 -13.31 -6.13
CA GLY A 135 -12.36 -14.32 -6.38
C GLY A 135 -12.41 -15.45 -5.34
N GLY A 136 -11.51 -15.45 -4.35
CA GLY A 136 -11.44 -16.47 -3.30
C GLY A 136 -12.62 -16.44 -2.35
N SER A 137 -12.98 -17.60 -1.82
CA SER A 137 -13.93 -17.70 -0.71
C SER A 137 -13.26 -17.27 0.60
N ALA A 138 -14.06 -16.68 1.48
CA ALA A 138 -13.66 -16.25 2.80
C ALA A 138 -14.61 -16.77 3.87
N ALA A 139 -14.06 -17.08 5.03
CA ALA A 139 -14.88 -17.33 6.21
C ALA A 139 -15.58 -16.02 6.60
N VAL A 140 -16.88 -16.11 6.84
CA VAL A 140 -17.70 -14.98 7.28
C VAL A 140 -17.43 -14.73 8.77
N PHE A 141 -17.06 -13.51 9.13
CA PHE A 141 -16.95 -13.11 10.54
C PHE A 141 -18.31 -13.20 11.23
N ASP A 142 -18.29 -13.36 12.54
CA ASP A 142 -19.49 -13.46 13.38
C ASP A 142 -20.41 -14.63 12.98
N SER A 143 -19.85 -15.65 12.31
CA SER A 143 -20.51 -16.90 11.95
C SER A 143 -19.79 -18.10 12.59
N GLY A 144 -20.47 -19.23 12.70
CA GLY A 144 -19.89 -20.43 13.33
C GLY A 144 -19.70 -20.31 14.83
N LEU A 145 -20.35 -19.35 15.48
CA LEU A 145 -20.33 -19.17 16.92
C LEU A 145 -21.21 -20.23 17.62
N ALA A 146 -20.90 -20.52 18.88
CA ALA A 146 -21.63 -21.48 19.70
C ALA A 146 -21.80 -22.91 19.05
N GLY A 147 -20.79 -23.33 18.26
CA GLY A 147 -20.80 -24.65 17.62
C GLY A 147 -21.61 -24.74 16.32
N GLN A 148 -22.09 -23.63 15.79
CA GLN A 148 -22.72 -23.61 14.47
C GLN A 148 -21.65 -23.74 13.37
N PRO A 149 -21.98 -24.27 12.17
CA PRO A 149 -21.06 -24.29 11.03
C PRO A 149 -20.67 -22.86 10.63
N ARG A 150 -19.37 -22.67 10.31
CA ARG A 150 -18.89 -21.39 9.82
C ARG A 150 -19.34 -21.15 8.38
N GLU A 151 -19.96 -20.02 8.13
CA GLU A 151 -20.36 -19.61 6.79
C GLU A 151 -19.15 -19.19 5.96
N THR A 152 -19.27 -19.35 4.64
CA THR A 152 -18.29 -18.83 3.68
C THR A 152 -18.98 -17.95 2.66
N ALA A 153 -18.34 -16.83 2.29
CA ALA A 153 -18.78 -15.98 1.20
C ALA A 153 -17.70 -15.95 0.12
N GLY A 154 -18.12 -15.84 -1.14
CA GLY A 154 -17.25 -15.72 -2.30
C GLY A 154 -17.01 -14.27 -2.64
N GLY A 155 -15.77 -13.99 -3.00
CA GLY A 155 -15.37 -12.68 -3.51
C GLY A 155 -15.18 -11.61 -2.42
N ARG A 156 -14.02 -10.97 -2.46
CA ARG A 156 -13.73 -9.77 -1.68
C ARG A 156 -13.38 -8.65 -2.64
N TYR A 157 -13.88 -7.45 -2.38
CA TYR A 157 -13.60 -6.31 -3.23
C TYR A 157 -13.40 -5.04 -2.42
N GLY A 158 -12.74 -4.09 -3.03
CA GLY A 158 -12.57 -2.78 -2.46
C GLY A 158 -12.22 -1.73 -3.51
N PHE A 159 -12.27 -0.49 -3.08
CA PHE A 159 -11.98 0.70 -3.87
C PHE A 159 -10.92 1.51 -3.18
N TYR A 160 -10.11 2.25 -3.93
CA TYR A 160 -9.15 3.16 -3.36
C TYR A 160 -9.02 4.46 -4.15
N ILE A 161 -8.59 5.48 -3.45
CA ILE A 161 -8.15 6.75 -4.03
C ILE A 161 -6.79 7.09 -3.45
N VAL A 162 -5.88 7.58 -4.29
CA VAL A 162 -4.59 8.13 -3.89
C VAL A 162 -4.45 9.51 -4.52
N GLY A 163 -4.10 10.49 -3.73
CA GLY A 163 -3.77 11.83 -4.20
C GLY A 163 -2.43 12.27 -3.65
N ASP A 164 -1.60 12.88 -4.50
CA ASP A 164 -0.39 13.55 -4.08
C ASP A 164 -0.14 14.83 -4.86
N GLN A 165 0.45 15.82 -4.22
CA GLN A 165 0.69 17.13 -4.82
C GLN A 165 1.91 17.80 -4.20
N ALA A 166 2.83 18.27 -5.01
CA ALA A 166 3.82 19.26 -4.58
C ALA A 166 3.12 20.61 -4.34
N ILE A 167 3.25 21.18 -3.14
CA ILE A 167 2.48 22.35 -2.69
C ILE A 167 3.30 23.62 -2.86
N VAL A 168 4.55 23.60 -2.41
CA VAL A 168 5.45 24.75 -2.42
C VAL A 168 6.81 24.29 -2.92
N ARG A 169 7.43 25.10 -3.79
CA ARG A 169 8.80 24.90 -4.23
C ARG A 169 9.70 25.95 -3.57
N TRP A 170 10.86 25.53 -3.11
CA TRP A 170 11.95 26.38 -2.68
C TRP A 170 13.20 26.08 -3.50
N GLY A 171 13.85 27.12 -3.99
CA GLY A 171 14.94 27.02 -4.96
C GLY A 171 14.46 26.97 -6.40
N GLU A 172 15.37 26.67 -7.32
CA GLU A 172 15.08 26.59 -8.75
C GLU A 172 14.28 25.31 -9.10
N ALA A 173 13.56 25.35 -10.23
CA ALA A 173 12.74 24.22 -10.67
C ALA A 173 13.54 22.94 -10.89
N ALA A 174 14.78 23.06 -11.37
CA ALA A 174 15.69 21.94 -11.59
C ALA A 174 16.16 21.24 -10.31
N GLU A 175 16.12 21.91 -9.16
CA GLU A 175 16.61 21.38 -7.89
C GLU A 175 15.67 20.37 -7.22
N LYS A 176 14.44 20.25 -7.71
CA LYS A 176 13.38 19.34 -7.16
C LYS A 176 13.11 19.54 -5.67
N ARG A 177 13.44 20.71 -5.11
CA ARG A 177 13.24 21.07 -3.71
C ARG A 177 11.82 21.55 -3.49
N HIS A 178 11.04 20.85 -2.71
CA HIS A 178 9.62 21.19 -2.52
C HIS A 178 9.04 20.58 -1.25
N LEU A 179 7.90 21.11 -0.81
CA LEU A 179 6.99 20.45 0.11
C LEU A 179 5.95 19.69 -0.70
N GLY A 180 5.82 18.41 -0.45
CA GLY A 180 4.77 17.57 -0.99
C GLY A 180 3.79 17.13 0.08
N ALA A 181 2.54 16.91 -0.31
CA ALA A 181 1.51 16.29 0.50
C ALA A 181 0.92 15.09 -0.24
N PHE A 182 0.47 14.12 0.52
CA PHE A 182 -0.30 12.99 0.00
C PHE A 182 -1.43 12.63 0.94
N ALA A 183 -2.45 11.98 0.39
CA ALA A 183 -3.50 11.30 1.12
C ALA A 183 -4.00 10.11 0.30
N ALA A 184 -4.29 9.01 0.98
CA ALA A 184 -4.88 7.84 0.36
C ALA A 184 -5.97 7.24 1.25
N PHE A 185 -6.93 6.57 0.61
CA PHE A 185 -8.04 5.93 1.29
C PHE A 185 -8.43 4.65 0.59
N VAL A 186 -8.68 3.59 1.37
CA VAL A 186 -9.25 2.32 0.92
C VAL A 186 -10.58 2.09 1.59
N CYS A 187 -11.57 1.66 0.82
CA CYS A 187 -12.87 1.19 1.27
C CYS A 187 -13.13 -0.22 0.76
N ALA A 188 -13.26 -1.18 1.66
CA ALA A 188 -13.67 -2.56 1.40
C ALA A 188 -14.97 -2.84 2.15
N PRO A 189 -16.14 -2.51 1.58
CA PRO A 189 -17.38 -2.28 2.34
C PRO A 189 -18.02 -3.53 2.93
N ASP A 190 -17.73 -4.72 2.40
CA ASP A 190 -18.28 -5.97 2.97
C ASP A 190 -17.54 -6.37 4.25
N GLN A 191 -18.03 -5.87 5.38
CA GLN A 191 -17.45 -6.11 6.70
C GLN A 191 -17.51 -7.57 7.16
N ARG A 192 -18.36 -8.39 6.52
CA ARG A 192 -18.47 -9.83 6.84
C ARG A 192 -17.19 -10.59 6.52
N VAL A 193 -16.39 -10.13 5.57
CA VAL A 193 -15.22 -10.83 5.04
C VAL A 193 -13.95 -9.99 4.96
N ASN A 194 -14.06 -8.67 5.07
CA ASN A 194 -12.93 -7.76 5.03
C ASN A 194 -12.52 -7.35 6.45
N GLN A 195 -11.27 -7.61 6.80
CA GLN A 195 -10.73 -7.37 8.14
C GLN A 195 -10.60 -5.87 8.44
N VAL A 196 -10.14 -5.08 7.45
CA VAL A 196 -9.94 -3.63 7.55
C VAL A 196 -10.78 -2.93 6.49
N PRO A 197 -12.09 -2.74 6.73
CA PRO A 197 -13.00 -2.14 5.76
C PRO A 197 -12.66 -0.70 5.39
N TYR A 198 -11.96 0.03 6.27
CA TYR A 198 -11.54 1.40 6.02
C TYR A 198 -10.09 1.59 6.45
N PHE A 199 -9.29 2.05 5.51
CA PHE A 199 -7.91 2.44 5.75
C PHE A 199 -7.64 3.81 5.15
N PHE A 200 -6.87 4.63 5.87
CA PHE A 200 -6.51 5.99 5.46
C PHE A 200 -5.04 6.25 5.81
N ASP A 201 -4.32 6.89 4.93
CA ASP A 201 -3.03 7.50 5.24
C ASP A 201 -2.92 8.91 4.65
N ALA A 202 -2.11 9.75 5.29
CA ALA A 202 -1.79 11.09 4.80
C ALA A 202 -0.46 11.57 5.38
N GLY A 203 0.19 12.48 4.70
CA GLY A 203 1.42 13.06 5.21
C GLY A 203 1.97 14.20 4.38
N LEU A 204 3.06 14.75 4.90
CA LEU A 204 3.85 15.81 4.29
C LEU A 204 5.30 15.34 4.16
N VAL A 205 5.94 15.68 3.05
CA VAL A 205 7.37 15.41 2.82
C VAL A 205 8.04 16.66 2.28
N ALA A 206 9.06 17.14 2.97
CA ALA A 206 9.85 18.31 2.63
C ALA A 206 11.20 17.88 2.06
N TYR A 207 11.38 17.98 0.75
CA TYR A 207 12.65 17.67 0.06
C TYR A 207 13.55 18.90 -0.02
N GLY A 208 14.82 18.77 0.41
CA GLY A 208 15.83 19.82 0.31
C GLY A 208 15.46 21.11 1.05
N PHE A 209 14.74 21.03 2.16
CA PHE A 209 14.27 22.20 2.92
C PHE A 209 15.40 22.97 3.60
N LEU A 210 16.56 22.34 3.84
CA LEU A 210 17.77 22.98 4.33
C LEU A 210 18.67 23.36 3.14
N PRO A 211 19.03 24.65 2.97
CA PRO A 211 19.89 25.09 1.85
C PRO A 211 21.25 24.38 1.80
N SER A 212 21.84 24.08 2.97
CA SER A 212 23.10 23.34 3.09
C SER A 212 22.99 21.84 2.82
N ARG A 213 21.77 21.31 2.74
CA ARG A 213 21.46 19.88 2.59
C ARG A 213 20.37 19.68 1.53
N PRO A 214 20.61 19.99 0.26
CA PRO A 214 19.58 20.04 -0.78
C PRO A 214 19.04 18.67 -1.18
N HIS A 215 19.73 17.60 -0.81
CA HIS A 215 19.34 16.21 -1.12
C HIS A 215 18.67 15.47 0.03
N ASP A 216 18.56 16.12 1.19
CA ASP A 216 17.89 15.55 2.35
C ASP A 216 16.38 15.75 2.25
N PHE A 217 15.65 14.93 3.00
CA PHE A 217 14.21 15.11 3.17
C PHE A 217 13.78 14.88 4.62
N ALA A 218 12.64 15.45 4.98
CA ALA A 218 11.95 15.15 6.23
C ALA A 218 10.49 14.82 5.92
N GLY A 219 9.91 13.86 6.63
CA GLY A 219 8.53 13.45 6.47
C GLY A 219 7.80 13.35 7.81
N PHE A 220 6.52 13.68 7.78
CA PHE A 220 5.58 13.37 8.84
C PHE A 220 4.31 12.77 8.22
N GLY A 221 3.86 11.63 8.74
CA GLY A 221 2.67 10.96 8.25
C GLY A 221 1.83 10.35 9.35
N VAL A 222 0.56 10.13 9.04
CA VAL A 222 -0.41 9.40 9.83
C VAL A 222 -1.06 8.34 8.97
N ALA A 223 -1.17 7.12 9.50
CA ALA A 223 -1.94 6.04 8.91
C ALA A 223 -2.94 5.51 9.93
N TYR A 224 -4.16 5.20 9.49
CA TYR A 224 -5.26 4.74 10.34
C TYR A 224 -6.00 3.59 9.66
N GLY A 225 -6.18 2.49 10.38
CA GLY A 225 -6.97 1.33 9.97
C GLY A 225 -8.10 1.05 10.94
N SER A 226 -9.33 0.93 10.41
CA SER A 226 -10.50 0.53 11.19
C SER A 226 -10.83 -0.93 10.93
N TYR A 227 -10.91 -1.74 11.98
CA TYR A 227 -11.28 -3.14 11.87
C TYR A 227 -12.79 -3.34 11.72
N SER A 228 -13.16 -4.45 11.10
CA SER A 228 -14.56 -4.83 10.85
C SER A 228 -15.38 -4.91 12.14
N GLY A 229 -16.63 -4.41 12.07
CA GLY A 229 -17.59 -4.54 13.16
C GLY A 229 -18.03 -6.00 13.38
N ASP A 230 -18.05 -6.80 12.30
CA ASP A 230 -18.42 -8.22 12.38
C ASP A 230 -17.28 -9.03 12.99
N LEU A 231 -16.03 -8.77 12.59
CA LEU A 231 -14.85 -9.33 13.24
C LEU A 231 -14.82 -9.01 14.73
N ARG A 232 -15.08 -7.76 15.08
CA ARG A 232 -15.12 -7.34 16.48
C ARG A 232 -16.16 -8.09 17.29
N ARG A 233 -17.39 -8.34 16.77
CA ARG A 233 -18.40 -9.15 17.46
C ARG A 233 -17.97 -10.58 17.66
N GLU A 234 -17.32 -11.19 16.67
CA GLU A 234 -16.74 -12.51 16.78
C GLU A 234 -15.69 -12.58 17.90
N GLU A 235 -14.77 -11.63 17.95
CA GLU A 235 -13.74 -11.55 18.98
C GLU A 235 -14.30 -11.25 20.37
N GLU A 236 -15.31 -10.39 20.49
CA GLU A 236 -16.04 -10.13 21.75
C GLU A 236 -16.69 -11.40 22.27
N PHE A 237 -17.29 -12.23 21.40
CA PHE A 237 -17.84 -13.52 21.77
C PHE A 237 -16.75 -14.52 22.21
N GLN A 238 -15.65 -14.59 21.47
CA GLN A 238 -14.53 -15.47 21.82
C GLN A 238 -13.88 -15.06 23.17
N ALA A 239 -13.83 -13.77 23.48
CA ALA A 239 -13.31 -13.24 24.73
C ALA A 239 -14.12 -13.69 25.96
N LEU A 240 -15.38 -14.11 25.81
CA LEU A 240 -16.19 -14.67 26.91
C LEU A 240 -15.63 -15.99 27.43
N THR A 241 -15.02 -16.79 26.54
CA THR A 241 -14.43 -18.09 26.88
C THR A 241 -12.92 -18.05 27.02
N ASN A 242 -12.26 -17.09 26.35
CA ASN A 242 -10.84 -16.86 26.40
C ASN A 242 -10.54 -15.36 26.59
N PRO A 243 -10.40 -14.89 27.83
CA PRO A 243 -10.14 -13.46 28.12
C PRO A 243 -8.84 -12.91 27.53
N ALA A 244 -7.92 -13.77 27.07
CA ALA A 244 -6.71 -13.37 26.37
C ALA A 244 -6.96 -12.96 24.91
N THR A 245 -8.17 -13.20 24.36
CA THR A 245 -8.54 -12.77 23.02
C THR A 245 -8.59 -11.24 22.99
N GLY A 246 -7.74 -10.64 22.16
CA GLY A 246 -7.81 -9.20 21.89
C GLY A 246 -9.02 -8.87 21.04
N VAL A 247 -9.67 -7.76 21.31
CA VAL A 247 -10.80 -7.24 20.51
C VAL A 247 -10.30 -6.10 19.65
N GLN A 248 -10.23 -6.34 18.34
CA GLN A 248 -9.72 -5.39 17.37
C GLN A 248 -10.75 -4.29 17.04
N ARG A 249 -10.32 -3.04 17.04
CA ARG A 249 -11.17 -1.89 16.76
C ARG A 249 -10.56 -0.96 15.72
N TRP A 250 -9.36 -0.44 16.00
CA TRP A 250 -8.62 0.44 15.11
C TRP A 250 -7.16 0.56 15.57
N GLU A 251 -6.28 0.81 14.62
CA GLU A 251 -4.87 1.13 14.85
C GLU A 251 -4.53 2.44 14.16
N MET A 252 -3.64 3.23 14.76
CA MET A 252 -3.09 4.43 14.15
C MET A 252 -1.58 4.47 14.32
N THR A 253 -0.87 4.72 13.23
CA THR A 253 0.57 4.91 13.21
C THR A 253 0.89 6.36 12.85
N LEU A 254 1.71 7.00 13.66
CA LEU A 254 2.33 8.29 13.36
C LEU A 254 3.81 8.04 13.10
N GLU A 255 4.37 8.60 12.04
CA GLU A 255 5.80 8.50 11.74
C GLU A 255 6.42 9.86 11.46
N TRP A 256 7.56 10.10 12.07
CA TRP A 256 8.51 11.16 11.75
C TRP A 256 9.76 10.51 11.17
N THR A 257 10.22 11.00 10.04
CA THR A 257 11.39 10.46 9.36
C THR A 257 12.28 11.59 8.84
N TYR A 258 13.58 11.31 8.76
CA TYR A 258 14.55 12.21 8.16
C TYR A 258 15.53 11.42 7.28
N GLY A 259 15.53 11.68 5.98
CA GLY A 259 16.47 11.07 5.05
C GLY A 259 17.72 11.94 4.88
N CYS A 260 18.83 11.49 5.44
CA CYS A 260 20.14 12.13 5.36
C CYS A 260 20.93 11.51 4.21
N THR A 261 21.11 12.24 3.11
CA THR A 261 22.02 11.85 2.03
C THR A 261 23.44 12.14 2.45
N VAL A 262 24.16 11.12 2.91
CA VAL A 262 25.56 11.25 3.37
C VAL A 262 26.50 11.53 2.21
N ARG A 263 26.28 10.82 1.08
CA ARG A 263 26.95 11.00 -0.21
C ARG A 263 26.08 10.38 -1.32
N PRO A 264 26.34 10.67 -2.60
CA PRO A 264 25.66 9.97 -3.70
C PRO A 264 25.72 8.44 -3.50
N GLY A 265 24.56 7.79 -3.56
CA GLY A 265 24.41 6.35 -3.35
C GLY A 265 24.33 5.89 -1.88
N LEU A 266 24.46 6.78 -0.87
CA LEU A 266 24.32 6.42 0.54
C LEU A 266 23.33 7.33 1.26
N LEU A 267 22.19 6.76 1.64
CA LEU A 267 21.16 7.39 2.46
C LEU A 267 21.12 6.73 3.84
N VAL A 268 21.08 7.53 4.89
CA VAL A 268 20.81 7.10 6.27
C VAL A 268 19.51 7.76 6.73
N GLN A 269 18.55 6.96 7.14
CA GLN A 269 17.20 7.43 7.43
C GLN A 269 16.74 7.00 8.82
N PRO A 270 16.96 7.82 9.87
CA PRO A 270 16.31 7.65 11.16
C PRO A 270 14.80 7.86 11.05
N SER A 271 14.04 7.08 11.81
CA SER A 271 12.60 7.20 11.94
C SER A 271 12.14 7.00 13.38
N LEU A 272 11.06 7.68 13.74
CA LEU A 272 10.35 7.55 15.01
C LEU A 272 8.90 7.25 14.70
N GLN A 273 8.39 6.12 15.18
CA GLN A 273 7.01 5.71 14.99
C GLN A 273 6.30 5.61 16.33
N TYR A 274 5.14 6.21 16.43
CA TYR A 274 4.24 6.05 17.58
C TYR A 274 2.97 5.35 17.14
N ILE A 275 2.75 4.15 17.67
CA ILE A 275 1.64 3.28 17.29
C ILE A 275 0.62 3.27 18.42
N VAL A 276 -0.57 3.72 18.11
CA VAL A 276 -1.71 3.74 19.05
C VAL A 276 -2.56 2.51 18.78
N ASN A 277 -2.88 1.76 19.82
CA ASN A 277 -3.58 0.47 19.81
C ASN A 277 -2.93 -0.55 18.84
N PRO A 278 -1.67 -0.98 19.05
CA PRO A 278 -1.00 -1.94 18.19
C PRO A 278 -1.81 -3.22 18.00
N GLY A 279 -1.96 -3.67 16.73
CA GLY A 279 -2.82 -4.80 16.37
C GLY A 279 -4.32 -4.48 16.47
N GLY A 280 -4.69 -3.21 16.62
CA GLY A 280 -6.08 -2.74 16.72
C GLY A 280 -6.76 -2.97 18.06
N ASN A 281 -6.11 -3.62 19.01
CA ASN A 281 -6.71 -3.96 20.30
C ASN A 281 -6.14 -3.11 21.46
N LYS A 282 -6.92 -2.98 22.54
CA LYS A 282 -6.57 -2.19 23.71
C LYS A 282 -5.92 -3.01 24.83
N THR A 283 -5.54 -4.25 24.59
CA THR A 283 -4.95 -5.12 25.61
C THR A 283 -3.47 -4.78 25.89
N GLY A 284 -2.82 -4.13 24.93
CA GLY A 284 -1.45 -3.65 25.04
C GLY A 284 -1.33 -2.14 25.24
N SER A 285 -0.15 -1.68 25.65
CA SER A 285 0.21 -0.27 25.66
C SER A 285 0.50 0.21 24.22
N ASN A 286 0.36 1.51 23.99
CA ASN A 286 0.89 2.13 22.78
C ASN A 286 2.38 1.85 22.64
N ALA A 287 2.86 1.71 21.41
CA ALA A 287 4.25 1.39 21.12
C ALA A 287 5.00 2.60 20.55
N LEU A 288 6.26 2.74 20.98
CA LEU A 288 7.21 3.68 20.39
C LEU A 288 8.32 2.84 19.74
N ALA A 289 8.49 2.99 18.43
CA ALA A 289 9.56 2.35 17.68
C ALA A 289 10.54 3.42 17.16
N ILE A 290 11.83 3.15 17.32
CA ILE A 290 12.91 3.98 16.79
C ILE A 290 13.70 3.09 15.83
N GLY A 291 13.86 3.54 14.60
CA GLY A 291 14.56 2.81 13.57
C GLY A 291 15.58 3.65 12.82
N VAL A 292 16.50 2.97 12.18
CA VAL A 292 17.43 3.56 11.21
C VAL A 292 17.46 2.65 9.98
N ASN A 293 17.09 3.20 8.83
CA ASN A 293 17.24 2.54 7.54
C ASN A 293 18.50 3.05 6.85
N VAL A 294 19.26 2.15 6.22
CA VAL A 294 20.45 2.49 5.43
C VAL A 294 20.28 1.94 4.04
N VAL A 295 20.27 2.84 3.05
CA VAL A 295 20.14 2.48 1.65
C VAL A 295 21.45 2.74 0.93
N VAL A 296 21.96 1.71 0.26
CA VAL A 296 23.20 1.79 -0.54
C VAL A 296 22.84 1.45 -1.98
N ASN A 297 23.09 2.40 -2.89
CA ASN A 297 22.95 2.23 -4.33
C ASN A 297 24.34 2.20 -4.96
N PHE A 298 24.62 1.19 -5.74
CA PHE A 298 25.91 0.95 -6.41
C PHE A 298 25.87 1.41 -7.87
#